data_8710e0c5f74232dc8d0958754ed50bf1
#
_entry.id   8710e0c5f74232dc8d0958754ed50bf1
#
_cell.length_a   1.000
_cell.length_b   1.000
_cell.length_c   1.000
_cell.angle_alpha   90.00
_cell.angle_beta   90.00
_cell.angle_gamma   90.00
#
_symmetry.space_group_name_H-M   'P 1'
#
loop_
_entity.id
_entity.type
_entity.pdbx_description
1 polymer ?
#
loop_
_entity_poly.entity_id
_entity_poly.type
_entity_poly.pdbx_seq_one_letter_code
_entity_poly.pdbx_strand_id
1 'polypeptide(L)'
;MNDDLRYPIGRFAPPAEYTPEVRAAWIAEFAMAPAELREAIAGLTPPQLATPYREGGWTPIQVVHHLVDSHVNTYVRFKQALTEDAPAVSDYNENAWAEMADARSTSGIETSLKLLEAMHARFVAMMRAMREDDWARTYTHPRHGARRLDRTLGIYAWHGRHHVAHITALRQRMGW
;
A
#
# COMPACT_ATOMS: atom_id res chain seq x y z
N MET A 1 6.96 15.04 -18.45
CA MET A 1 7.04 13.62 -18.87
C MET A 1 7.39 12.63 -17.75
N ASN A 2 8.01 13.06 -16.63
CA ASN A 2 8.41 12.10 -15.55
C ASN A 2 7.34 11.96 -14.44
N ASP A 3 6.37 12.85 -14.35
CA ASP A 3 5.31 12.81 -13.32
C ASP A 3 4.26 11.74 -13.62
N ASP A 4 3.99 11.43 -14.90
CA ASP A 4 3.04 10.38 -15.33
C ASP A 4 3.51 8.97 -14.92
N LEU A 5 4.83 8.70 -15.00
CA LEU A 5 5.39 7.42 -14.55
C LEU A 5 5.49 7.31 -13.02
N ARG A 6 5.53 8.44 -12.31
CA ARG A 6 5.53 8.47 -10.85
C ARG A 6 4.12 8.32 -10.28
N TYR A 7 3.09 8.76 -11.00
CA TYR A 7 1.70 8.71 -10.57
C TYR A 7 0.81 8.15 -11.70
N PRO A 8 0.97 6.87 -12.06
CA PRO A 8 0.31 6.30 -13.23
C PRO A 8 -1.23 6.31 -13.15
N ILE A 9 -1.80 6.43 -11.96
CA ILE A 9 -3.25 6.60 -11.72
C ILE A 9 -3.59 7.96 -11.09
N GLY A 10 -2.70 8.95 -11.22
CA GLY A 10 -2.86 10.23 -10.55
C GLY A 10 -2.59 10.18 -9.03
N ARG A 11 -2.68 11.34 -8.39
CA ARG A 11 -2.49 11.46 -6.93
C ARG A 11 -3.79 11.14 -6.19
N PHE A 12 -3.68 10.66 -4.95
CA PHE A 12 -4.85 10.49 -4.09
C PHE A 12 -5.58 11.83 -3.92
N ALA A 13 -6.87 11.83 -4.27
CA ALA A 13 -7.78 12.94 -4.03
C ALA A 13 -8.84 12.49 -3.00
N PRO A 14 -8.90 13.12 -1.81
CA PRO A 14 -9.92 12.79 -0.83
C PRO A 14 -11.30 13.20 -1.36
N PRO A 15 -12.37 12.44 -1.04
CA PRO A 15 -13.75 12.85 -1.34
C PRO A 15 -14.15 14.03 -0.46
N ALA A 16 -15.27 14.66 -0.78
CA ALA A 16 -15.86 15.71 0.03
C ALA A 16 -16.27 15.18 1.42
N GLU A 17 -16.79 13.95 1.48
CA GLU A 17 -17.24 13.29 2.70
C GLU A 17 -16.80 11.83 2.75
N TYR A 18 -16.52 11.33 3.95
CA TYR A 18 -16.14 9.95 4.22
C TYR A 18 -17.38 9.13 4.65
N THR A 19 -18.31 8.89 3.72
CA THR A 19 -19.55 8.15 4.01
C THR A 19 -19.30 6.65 4.23
N PRO A 20 -20.24 5.92 4.85
CA PRO A 20 -20.15 4.46 4.98
C PRO A 20 -19.97 3.76 3.63
N GLU A 21 -20.62 4.23 2.57
CA GLU A 21 -20.53 3.66 1.20
C GLU A 21 -19.13 3.86 0.62
N VAL A 22 -18.54 5.05 0.80
CA VAL A 22 -17.16 5.35 0.37
C VAL A 22 -16.16 4.45 1.11
N ARG A 23 -16.32 4.28 2.41
CA ARG A 23 -15.46 3.38 3.21
C ARG A 23 -15.63 1.92 2.79
N ALA A 24 -16.86 1.47 2.55
CA ALA A 24 -17.12 0.10 2.09
C ALA A 24 -16.46 -0.19 0.73
N ALA A 25 -16.53 0.76 -0.22
CA ALA A 25 -15.85 0.67 -1.50
C ALA A 25 -14.32 0.58 -1.32
N TRP A 26 -13.74 1.42 -0.49
CA TRP A 26 -12.29 1.39 -0.21
C TRP A 26 -11.83 0.12 0.52
N ILE A 27 -12.66 -0.44 1.42
CA ILE A 27 -12.36 -1.74 2.05
C ILE A 27 -12.35 -2.84 0.98
N ALA A 28 -13.26 -2.80 0.01
CA ALA A 28 -13.29 -3.76 -1.09
C ALA A 28 -12.06 -3.61 -2.00
N GLU A 29 -11.69 -2.38 -2.38
CA GLU A 29 -10.48 -2.10 -3.15
C GLU A 29 -9.21 -2.55 -2.39
N PHE A 30 -9.10 -2.23 -1.12
CA PHE A 30 -8.00 -2.66 -0.27
C PHE A 30 -7.90 -4.19 -0.21
N ALA A 31 -9.02 -4.88 -0.12
CA ALA A 31 -9.06 -6.35 -0.09
C ALA A 31 -8.52 -7.01 -1.37
N MET A 32 -8.65 -6.35 -2.51
CA MET A 32 -8.19 -6.87 -3.82
C MET A 32 -6.68 -6.71 -4.05
N ALA A 33 -6.04 -5.76 -3.38
CA ALA A 33 -4.65 -5.38 -3.65
C ALA A 33 -3.64 -6.56 -3.64
N PRO A 34 -3.71 -7.57 -2.74
CA PRO A 34 -2.80 -8.72 -2.81
C PRO A 34 -2.95 -9.55 -4.09
N ALA A 35 -4.18 -9.80 -4.53
CA ALA A 35 -4.46 -10.56 -5.75
C ALA A 35 -4.00 -9.78 -6.99
N GLU A 36 -4.31 -8.48 -7.05
CA GLU A 36 -3.89 -7.61 -8.14
C GLU A 36 -2.35 -7.50 -8.23
N LEU A 37 -1.66 -7.41 -7.08
CA LEU A 37 -0.20 -7.42 -7.06
C LEU A 37 0.38 -8.73 -7.56
N ARG A 38 -0.18 -9.87 -7.14
CA ARG A 38 0.23 -11.20 -7.61
C ARG A 38 0.06 -11.32 -9.12
N GLU A 39 -1.07 -10.88 -9.66
CA GLU A 39 -1.34 -10.87 -11.10
C GLU A 39 -0.37 -9.94 -11.84
N ALA A 40 -0.10 -8.75 -11.31
CA ALA A 40 0.80 -7.78 -11.94
C ALA A 40 2.23 -8.31 -12.13
N ILE A 41 2.73 -9.18 -11.24
CA ILE A 41 4.07 -9.77 -11.37
C ILE A 41 4.09 -11.15 -12.02
N ALA A 42 2.92 -11.75 -12.28
CA ALA A 42 2.84 -13.10 -12.82
C ALA A 42 3.55 -13.21 -14.17
N GLY A 43 4.37 -14.25 -14.32
CA GLY A 43 5.13 -14.52 -15.55
C GLY A 43 6.33 -13.61 -15.81
N LEU A 44 6.63 -12.63 -14.94
CA LEU A 44 7.83 -11.83 -15.09
C LEU A 44 9.08 -12.65 -14.75
N THR A 45 10.06 -12.58 -15.64
CA THR A 45 11.37 -13.19 -15.45
C THR A 45 12.21 -12.42 -14.42
N PRO A 46 13.26 -13.02 -13.81
CA PRO A 46 14.13 -12.29 -12.88
C PRO A 46 14.72 -10.98 -13.42
N PRO A 47 15.17 -10.87 -14.68
CA PRO A 47 15.60 -9.58 -15.24
C PRO A 47 14.47 -8.55 -15.32
N GLN A 48 13.25 -8.96 -15.68
CA GLN A 48 12.07 -8.06 -15.72
C GLN A 48 11.68 -7.59 -14.32
N LEU A 49 11.70 -8.48 -13.33
CA LEU A 49 11.47 -8.13 -11.92
C LEU A 49 12.53 -7.17 -11.37
N ALA A 50 13.74 -7.15 -11.91
CA ALA A 50 14.84 -6.25 -11.53
C ALA A 50 14.87 -4.95 -12.35
N THR A 51 13.96 -4.73 -13.29
CA THR A 51 13.92 -3.53 -14.14
C THR A 51 13.14 -2.41 -13.44
N PRO A 52 13.74 -1.23 -13.19
CA PRO A 52 13.02 -0.13 -12.56
C PRO A 52 11.82 0.37 -13.39
N TYR A 53 10.70 0.67 -12.73
CA TYR A 53 9.49 1.16 -13.43
C TYR A 53 9.68 2.57 -14.05
N ARG A 54 10.70 3.31 -13.64
CA ARG A 54 11.20 4.56 -14.24
C ARG A 54 12.66 4.78 -13.85
N GLU A 55 13.33 5.73 -14.47
CA GLU A 55 14.66 6.15 -14.04
C GLU A 55 14.65 6.61 -12.56
N GLY A 56 15.56 6.05 -11.75
CA GLY A 56 15.63 6.26 -10.30
C GLY A 56 14.40 5.80 -9.52
N GLY A 57 13.52 5.01 -10.13
CA GLY A 57 12.38 4.36 -9.47
C GLY A 57 12.72 2.98 -8.93
N TRP A 58 11.79 2.39 -8.20
CA TRP A 58 11.92 1.04 -7.69
C TRP A 58 11.69 -0.02 -8.77
N THR A 59 12.20 -1.19 -8.54
CA THR A 59 11.92 -2.39 -9.32
C THR A 59 10.60 -3.05 -8.86
N PRO A 60 9.96 -3.91 -9.68
CA PRO A 60 8.84 -4.75 -9.24
C PRO A 60 9.12 -5.54 -7.95
N ILE A 61 10.35 -6.03 -7.74
CA ILE A 61 10.75 -6.72 -6.50
C ILE A 61 10.58 -5.77 -5.31
N GLN A 62 11.17 -4.58 -5.38
CA GLN A 62 11.10 -3.57 -4.31
C GLN A 62 9.67 -3.13 -4.05
N VAL A 63 8.84 -3.01 -5.09
CA VAL A 63 7.40 -2.68 -4.95
C VAL A 63 6.65 -3.76 -4.18
N VAL A 64 6.90 -5.05 -4.46
CA VAL A 64 6.26 -6.17 -3.73
C VAL A 64 6.59 -6.10 -2.24
N HIS A 65 7.87 -5.97 -1.89
CA HIS A 65 8.30 -5.93 -0.49
C HIS A 65 7.81 -4.64 0.21
N HIS A 66 7.89 -3.49 -0.48
CA HIS A 66 7.40 -2.20 0.05
C HIS A 66 5.90 -2.23 0.40
N LEU A 67 5.05 -2.87 -0.41
CA LEU A 67 3.63 -2.97 -0.09
C LEU A 67 3.40 -3.72 1.23
N VAL A 68 4.16 -4.78 1.49
CA VAL A 68 4.11 -5.49 2.78
C VAL A 68 4.50 -4.55 3.92
N ASP A 69 5.68 -3.93 3.82
CA ASP A 69 6.23 -3.05 4.85
C ASP A 69 5.28 -1.89 5.18
N SER A 70 4.78 -1.24 4.14
CA SER A 70 3.88 -0.09 4.28
C SER A 70 2.54 -0.47 4.90
N HIS A 71 1.94 -1.59 4.46
CA HIS A 71 0.64 -2.03 4.94
C HIS A 71 0.69 -2.62 6.36
N VAL A 72 1.78 -3.30 6.74
CA VAL A 72 2.03 -3.73 8.12
C VAL A 72 2.13 -2.52 9.06
N ASN A 73 2.90 -1.50 8.69
CA ASN A 73 2.99 -0.27 9.48
C ASN A 73 1.62 0.38 9.66
N THR A 74 0.79 0.42 8.60
CA THR A 74 -0.56 0.99 8.69
C THR A 74 -1.50 0.14 9.54
N TYR A 75 -1.40 -1.18 9.45
CA TYR A 75 -2.17 -2.07 10.35
C TYR A 75 -1.86 -1.77 11.82
N VAL A 76 -0.58 -1.60 12.19
CA VAL A 76 -0.18 -1.23 13.55
C VAL A 76 -0.75 0.13 13.93
N ARG A 77 -0.68 1.14 13.05
CA ARG A 77 -1.25 2.49 13.28
C ARG A 77 -2.75 2.46 13.52
N PHE A 78 -3.50 1.62 12.80
CA PHE A 78 -4.92 1.42 13.06
C PHE A 78 -5.17 0.82 14.45
N LYS A 79 -4.42 -0.22 14.81
CA LYS A 79 -4.51 -0.85 16.13
C LYS A 79 -4.28 0.17 17.25
N GLN A 80 -3.22 0.96 17.14
CA GLN A 80 -2.89 1.99 18.12
C GLN A 80 -4.01 3.04 18.21
N ALA A 81 -4.46 3.60 17.07
CA ALA A 81 -5.51 4.60 17.08
C ALA A 81 -6.86 4.08 17.62
N LEU A 82 -7.14 2.78 17.49
CA LEU A 82 -8.35 2.15 18.03
C LEU A 82 -8.27 1.90 19.55
N THR A 83 -7.08 1.82 20.12
CA THR A 83 -6.86 1.45 21.54
C THR A 83 -6.31 2.57 22.40
N GLU A 84 -5.76 3.63 21.77
CA GLU A 84 -5.10 4.75 22.44
C GLU A 84 -5.72 6.07 21.97
N ASP A 85 -5.54 7.16 22.73
CA ASP A 85 -6.04 8.49 22.35
C ASP A 85 -4.99 9.24 21.53
N ALA A 86 -5.28 9.42 20.24
CA ALA A 86 -4.45 10.13 19.27
C ALA A 86 -2.93 9.80 19.35
N PRO A 87 -2.54 8.50 19.36
CA PRO A 87 -1.16 8.10 19.62
C PRO A 87 -0.17 8.68 18.62
N ALA A 88 1.03 8.97 19.06
CA ALA A 88 2.16 9.25 18.18
C ALA A 88 2.67 7.93 17.58
N VAL A 89 2.73 7.86 16.25
CA VAL A 89 3.21 6.67 15.55
C VAL A 89 4.62 6.86 15.01
N SER A 90 5.34 5.76 14.83
CA SER A 90 6.65 5.79 14.20
C SER A 90 6.54 6.03 12.70
N ASP A 91 7.51 6.78 12.18
CA ASP A 91 7.81 6.86 10.76
C ASP A 91 8.93 5.89 10.40
N TYR A 92 9.09 5.60 9.13
CA TYR A 92 10.22 4.84 8.62
C TYR A 92 10.69 5.41 7.28
N ASN A 93 11.96 5.17 6.96
CA ASN A 93 12.53 5.61 5.69
C ASN A 93 12.27 4.53 4.62
N GLU A 94 11.18 4.69 3.87
CA GLU A 94 10.74 3.75 2.83
C GLU A 94 11.80 3.48 1.76
N ASN A 95 12.59 4.50 1.41
CA ASN A 95 13.67 4.33 0.44
C ASN A 95 14.84 3.51 0.99
N ALA A 96 15.22 3.75 2.25
CA ALA A 96 16.26 2.96 2.89
C ALA A 96 15.84 1.50 3.08
N TRP A 97 14.56 1.24 3.42
CA TRP A 97 14.03 -0.12 3.52
C TRP A 97 14.01 -0.83 2.18
N ALA A 98 13.61 -0.15 1.10
CA ALA A 98 13.63 -0.71 -0.25
C ALA A 98 15.05 -1.06 -0.75
N GLU A 99 16.11 -0.55 -0.13
CA GLU A 99 17.51 -0.87 -0.45
C GLU A 99 18.08 -2.02 0.40
N MET A 100 17.33 -2.52 1.40
CA MET A 100 17.77 -3.66 2.22
C MET A 100 17.85 -4.95 1.40
N ALA A 101 18.66 -5.90 1.85
CA ALA A 101 18.93 -7.14 1.12
C ALA A 101 17.66 -7.99 0.89
N ASP A 102 16.76 -8.04 1.86
CA ASP A 102 15.49 -8.75 1.76
C ASP A 102 14.54 -8.09 0.74
N ALA A 103 14.48 -6.75 0.69
CA ALA A 103 13.65 -5.99 -0.24
C ALA A 103 14.16 -6.04 -1.70
N ARG A 104 15.37 -6.54 -1.93
CA ARG A 104 15.99 -6.70 -3.26
C ARG A 104 16.05 -8.16 -3.70
N SER A 105 15.57 -9.09 -2.89
CA SER A 105 15.66 -10.54 -3.14
C SER A 105 14.42 -11.07 -3.86
N THR A 106 14.62 -11.74 -4.99
CA THR A 106 13.54 -12.47 -5.67
C THR A 106 13.05 -13.70 -4.88
N SER A 107 13.90 -14.28 -4.04
CA SER A 107 13.55 -15.47 -3.25
C SER A 107 12.50 -15.18 -2.17
N GLY A 108 12.36 -13.92 -1.75
CA GLY A 108 11.37 -13.48 -0.76
C GLY A 108 9.99 -13.12 -1.31
N ILE A 109 9.83 -13.02 -2.63
CA ILE A 109 8.58 -12.52 -3.27
C ILE A 109 7.36 -13.32 -2.81
N GLU A 110 7.39 -14.63 -2.91
CA GLU A 110 6.25 -15.47 -2.54
C GLU A 110 5.92 -15.39 -1.05
N THR A 111 6.93 -15.26 -0.19
CA THR A 111 6.74 -15.04 1.24
C THR A 111 6.06 -13.69 1.51
N SER A 112 6.48 -12.64 0.83
CA SER A 112 5.88 -11.31 0.95
C SER A 112 4.44 -11.27 0.43
N LEU A 113 4.14 -11.92 -0.68
CA LEU A 113 2.77 -12.02 -1.19
C LEU A 113 1.85 -12.75 -0.20
N LYS A 114 2.28 -13.88 0.37
CA LYS A 114 1.51 -14.60 1.40
C LYS A 114 1.32 -13.79 2.68
N LEU A 115 2.35 -13.05 3.11
CA LEU A 115 2.26 -12.16 4.27
C LEU A 115 1.27 -11.03 4.01
N LEU A 116 1.32 -10.40 2.83
CA LEU A 116 0.39 -9.34 2.43
C LEU A 116 -1.04 -9.87 2.43
N GLU A 117 -1.28 -11.03 1.81
CA GLU A 117 -2.59 -11.67 1.73
C GLU A 117 -3.16 -11.97 3.13
N ALA A 118 -2.40 -12.65 3.99
CA ALA A 118 -2.82 -12.98 5.35
C ALA A 118 -3.08 -11.74 6.21
N MET A 119 -2.22 -10.72 6.10
CA MET A 119 -2.36 -9.47 6.83
C MET A 119 -3.58 -8.69 6.32
N HIS A 120 -3.81 -8.60 5.00
CA HIS A 120 -5.00 -7.95 4.45
C HIS A 120 -6.29 -8.63 4.89
N ALA A 121 -6.35 -9.97 4.90
CA ALA A 121 -7.52 -10.70 5.39
C ALA A 121 -7.87 -10.30 6.84
N ARG A 122 -6.87 -10.23 7.72
CA ARG A 122 -7.05 -9.77 9.11
C ARG A 122 -7.42 -8.30 9.21
N PHE A 123 -6.80 -7.44 8.40
CA PHE A 123 -7.05 -6.01 8.41
C PHE A 123 -8.47 -5.70 7.92
N VAL A 124 -8.91 -6.34 6.85
CA VAL A 124 -10.28 -6.21 6.32
C VAL A 124 -11.31 -6.66 7.36
N ALA A 125 -11.07 -7.80 8.04
CA ALA A 125 -11.95 -8.27 9.11
C ALA A 125 -12.05 -7.24 10.26
N MET A 126 -10.91 -6.64 10.66
CA MET A 126 -10.90 -5.58 11.67
C MET A 126 -11.68 -4.34 11.19
N MET A 127 -11.43 -3.85 9.98
CA MET A 127 -12.11 -2.67 9.43
C MET A 127 -13.63 -2.86 9.31
N ARG A 128 -14.09 -4.05 8.94
CA ARG A 128 -15.52 -4.38 8.86
C ARG A 128 -16.19 -4.46 10.23
N ALA A 129 -15.44 -4.70 11.30
CA ALA A 129 -15.93 -4.73 12.67
C ALA A 129 -15.88 -3.36 13.38
N MET A 130 -15.30 -2.31 12.75
CA MET A 130 -15.23 -0.97 13.32
C MET A 130 -16.60 -0.32 13.38
N ARG A 131 -16.88 0.39 14.48
CA ARG A 131 -18.07 1.23 14.65
C ARG A 131 -17.91 2.54 13.89
N GLU A 132 -19.01 3.24 13.67
CA GLU A 132 -19.00 4.52 12.94
C GLU A 132 -18.03 5.54 13.58
N ASP A 133 -18.06 5.68 14.90
CA ASP A 133 -17.20 6.62 15.63
C ASP A 133 -15.70 6.27 15.55
N ASP A 134 -15.37 5.00 15.35
CA ASP A 134 -13.97 4.57 15.26
C ASP A 134 -13.26 5.17 14.02
N TRP A 135 -14.00 5.43 12.94
CA TRP A 135 -13.45 6.01 11.71
C TRP A 135 -12.95 7.44 11.86
N ALA A 136 -13.50 8.19 12.82
CA ALA A 136 -13.07 9.56 13.14
C ALA A 136 -11.81 9.59 14.03
N ARG A 137 -11.43 8.46 14.65
CA ARG A 137 -10.23 8.38 15.48
C ARG A 137 -8.98 8.72 14.68
N THR A 138 -7.96 9.23 15.37
CA THR A 138 -6.74 9.76 14.77
C THR A 138 -5.49 9.12 15.37
N TYR A 139 -4.41 9.21 14.62
CA TYR A 139 -3.03 9.09 15.12
C TYR A 139 -2.20 10.29 14.65
N THR A 140 -1.09 10.58 15.30
CA THR A 140 -0.17 11.66 14.93
C THR A 140 1.05 11.10 14.23
N HIS A 141 1.19 11.41 12.93
CA HIS A 141 2.34 11.01 12.12
C HIS A 141 3.41 12.11 12.13
N PRO A 142 4.71 11.81 12.35
CA PRO A 142 5.74 12.84 12.50
C PRO A 142 5.90 13.76 11.28
N ARG A 143 5.75 13.23 10.05
CA ARG A 143 5.82 14.02 8.82
C ARG A 143 4.49 14.65 8.38
N HIS A 144 3.35 14.12 8.85
CA HIS A 144 2.05 14.43 8.26
C HIS A 144 1.03 14.97 9.26
N GLY A 145 1.38 15.07 10.53
CA GLY A 145 0.46 15.49 11.59
C GLY A 145 -0.68 14.51 11.84
N ALA A 146 -1.78 14.99 12.38
CA ALA A 146 -2.96 14.19 12.69
C ALA A 146 -3.58 13.56 11.43
N ARG A 147 -3.87 12.26 11.50
CA ARG A 147 -4.46 11.46 10.41
C ARG A 147 -5.66 10.68 10.94
N ARG A 148 -6.82 10.93 10.35
CA ARG A 148 -8.04 10.15 10.61
C ARG A 148 -7.95 8.77 9.97
N LEU A 149 -8.60 7.76 10.59
CA LEU A 149 -8.59 6.38 10.08
C LEU A 149 -9.33 6.24 8.74
N ASP A 150 -10.46 6.94 8.54
CA ASP A 150 -11.19 6.94 7.26
C ASP A 150 -10.33 7.49 6.10
N ARG A 151 -9.64 8.62 6.32
CA ARG A 151 -8.72 9.18 5.32
C ARG A 151 -7.55 8.22 5.06
N THR A 152 -7.02 7.58 6.09
CA THR A 152 -5.92 6.62 5.97
C THR A 152 -6.34 5.41 5.16
N LEU A 153 -7.56 4.89 5.38
CA LEU A 153 -8.12 3.82 4.54
C LEU A 153 -8.12 4.21 3.06
N GLY A 154 -8.63 5.41 2.72
CA GLY A 154 -8.66 5.86 1.33
C GLY A 154 -7.27 5.98 0.71
N ILE A 155 -6.30 6.51 1.47
CA ILE A 155 -4.90 6.58 1.02
C ILE A 155 -4.37 5.17 0.73
N TYR A 156 -4.66 4.16 1.56
CA TYR A 156 -4.12 2.81 1.40
C TYR A 156 -4.86 1.96 0.37
N ALA A 157 -6.14 2.21 0.13
CA ALA A 157 -6.86 1.68 -1.03
C ALA A 157 -6.26 2.21 -2.35
N TRP A 158 -6.00 3.51 -2.41
CA TRP A 158 -5.28 4.13 -3.54
C TRP A 158 -3.83 3.61 -3.66
N HIS A 159 -3.10 3.46 -2.55
CA HIS A 159 -1.69 3.08 -2.51
C HIS A 159 -1.43 1.69 -3.11
N GLY A 160 -2.27 0.71 -2.78
CA GLY A 160 -2.19 -0.63 -3.41
C GLY A 160 -2.31 -0.54 -4.93
N ARG A 161 -3.38 0.09 -5.43
CA ARG A 161 -3.61 0.28 -6.87
C ARG A 161 -2.49 1.09 -7.54
N HIS A 162 -1.97 2.11 -6.86
CA HIS A 162 -0.89 2.95 -7.35
C HIS A 162 0.38 2.14 -7.63
N HIS A 163 0.75 1.26 -6.71
CA HIS A 163 1.94 0.43 -6.87
C HIS A 163 1.73 -0.72 -7.86
N VAL A 164 0.55 -1.32 -7.91
CA VAL A 164 0.17 -2.26 -8.98
C VAL A 164 0.28 -1.58 -10.35
N ALA A 165 -0.19 -0.34 -10.46
CA ALA A 165 -0.12 0.43 -11.70
C ALA A 165 1.32 0.77 -12.14
N HIS A 166 2.27 0.93 -11.24
CA HIS A 166 3.69 1.06 -11.61
C HIS A 166 4.18 -0.17 -12.37
N ILE A 167 3.81 -1.38 -11.91
CA ILE A 167 4.23 -2.64 -12.54
C ILE A 167 3.51 -2.85 -13.87
N THR A 168 2.18 -2.67 -13.90
CA THR A 168 1.40 -2.90 -15.12
C THR A 168 1.73 -1.89 -16.21
N ALA A 169 1.97 -0.62 -15.87
CA ALA A 169 2.43 0.40 -16.82
C ALA A 169 3.85 0.11 -17.33
N LEU A 170 4.75 -0.43 -16.49
CA LEU A 170 6.05 -0.90 -16.94
C LEU A 170 5.90 -2.04 -17.95
N ARG A 171 5.08 -3.05 -17.65
CA ARG A 171 4.82 -4.20 -18.54
C ARG A 171 4.29 -3.73 -19.89
N GLN A 172 3.29 -2.85 -19.88
CA GLN A 172 2.69 -2.30 -21.12
C GLN A 172 3.74 -1.56 -21.97
N ARG A 173 4.55 -0.72 -21.35
CA ARG A 173 5.58 0.07 -22.06
C ARG A 173 6.68 -0.81 -22.64
N MET A 174 7.00 -1.93 -21.97
CA MET A 174 8.08 -2.85 -22.38
C MET A 174 7.56 -4.00 -23.26
N GLY A 175 6.25 -4.14 -23.46
CA GLY A 175 5.66 -5.24 -24.25
C GLY A 175 5.74 -6.60 -23.55
N TRP A 176 5.61 -6.68 -22.23
CA TRP A 176 5.71 -7.90 -21.42
C TRP A 176 4.35 -8.49 -21.04
#